data_cea9aaf492ff866db2ed31a40c6d7b9f
#
_entry.id   cea9aaf492ff866db2ed31a40c6d7b9f
#
_cell.length_a   1.000
_cell.length_b   1.000
_cell.length_c   1.000
_cell.angle_alpha   90.00
_cell.angle_beta   90.00
_cell.angle_gamma   90.00
#
_symmetry.space_group_name_H-M   'P 1'
#
loop_
_entity.id
_entity.type
_entity.pdbx_description
1 polymer ?
#
loop_
_entity_poly.entity_id
_entity_poly.type
_entity_poly.pdbx_seq_one_letter_code
_entity_poly.pdbx_strand_id
1 'polypeptide(L)'
;RREPISLDRFILLKGIPAGISLLLLSIPYGMTTNYVAMYAKQIGINATTGFFFTFMAIGMAISRIFSGKIVDRGKITQVISAGLYLVVFSFFLLSACVYLISWNNMVCTIVFFSVALLLGVGFGIMFPAYNTLFVNLAPNSQRGTATSTYLTSWDVGIGIGMLTGGYIAEVSTFDKAYLFGACLTIVSMLYFNGKVAPNYHKNKLR
;
A
#
# COMPACT_ATOMS: atom_id res chain seq x y z
N ARG A 1 9.35 -3.50 -40.97
CA ARG A 1 7.95 -3.93 -40.71
C ARG A 1 7.51 -3.29 -39.41
N ARG A 2 6.54 -2.39 -39.46
CA ARG A 2 5.91 -1.84 -38.24
C ARG A 2 5.04 -2.95 -37.67
N GLU A 3 5.47 -3.52 -36.54
CA GLU A 3 4.63 -4.47 -35.80
C GLU A 3 3.33 -3.76 -35.34
N PRO A 4 2.18 -4.43 -35.37
CA PRO A 4 0.93 -3.85 -34.92
C PRO A 4 1.06 -3.41 -33.45
N ILE A 5 0.53 -2.23 -33.13
CA ILE A 5 0.48 -1.70 -31.78
C ILE A 5 -0.49 -2.60 -30.98
N SER A 6 0.04 -3.50 -30.15
CA SER A 6 -0.73 -4.33 -29.24
C SER A 6 -0.79 -3.70 -27.85
N LEU A 7 -1.87 -3.95 -27.11
CA LEU A 7 -2.04 -3.47 -25.74
C LEU A 7 -0.91 -3.96 -24.81
N ASP A 8 -0.32 -5.10 -25.10
CA ASP A 8 0.85 -5.66 -24.39
C ASP A 8 2.10 -4.75 -24.41
N ARG A 9 2.15 -3.77 -25.31
CA ARG A 9 3.22 -2.76 -25.34
C ARG A 9 3.06 -1.69 -24.26
N PHE A 10 1.84 -1.44 -23.81
CA PHE A 10 1.51 -0.38 -22.87
C PHE A 10 1.20 -0.92 -21.47
N ILE A 11 0.55 -2.06 -21.39
CA ILE A 11 0.14 -2.70 -20.13
C ILE A 11 0.50 -4.18 -20.18
N LEU A 12 1.15 -4.67 -19.12
CA LEU A 12 1.44 -6.09 -18.97
C LEU A 12 0.16 -6.85 -18.59
N LEU A 13 -0.49 -7.50 -19.56
CA LEU A 13 -1.76 -8.20 -19.34
C LEU A 13 -1.69 -9.27 -18.24
N LYS A 14 -0.60 -10.03 -18.17
CA LYS A 14 -0.38 -11.02 -17.10
C LYS A 14 -0.23 -10.39 -15.71
N GLY A 15 0.10 -9.11 -15.65
CA GLY A 15 0.24 -8.31 -14.42
C GLY A 15 -1.07 -7.67 -13.94
N ILE A 16 -2.15 -7.69 -14.74
CA ILE A 16 -3.42 -7.03 -14.37
C ILE A 16 -3.95 -7.46 -13.00
N PRO A 17 -3.99 -8.76 -12.62
CA PRO A 17 -4.44 -9.15 -11.29
C PRO A 17 -3.59 -8.52 -10.19
N ALA A 18 -2.26 -8.50 -10.33
CA ALA A 18 -1.37 -7.84 -9.38
C ALA A 18 -1.58 -6.32 -9.35
N GLY A 19 -1.86 -5.72 -10.51
CA GLY A 19 -2.18 -4.29 -10.65
C GLY A 19 -3.44 -3.90 -9.89
N ILE A 20 -4.49 -4.70 -9.96
CA ILE A 20 -5.73 -4.47 -9.21
C ILE A 20 -5.49 -4.54 -7.70
N SER A 21 -4.76 -5.55 -7.22
CA SER A 21 -4.39 -5.66 -5.80
C SER A 21 -3.60 -4.45 -5.33
N LEU A 22 -2.61 -4.03 -6.11
CA LEU A 22 -1.77 -2.87 -5.80
C LEU A 22 -2.56 -1.56 -5.83
N LEU A 23 -3.48 -1.39 -6.79
CA LEU A 23 -4.36 -0.24 -6.88
C LEU A 23 -5.24 -0.11 -5.63
N LEU A 24 -5.88 -1.21 -5.19
CA LEU A 24 -6.70 -1.23 -3.99
C LEU A 24 -5.88 -0.86 -2.73
N LEU A 25 -4.64 -1.32 -2.65
CA LEU A 25 -3.72 -1.01 -1.55
C LEU A 25 -3.25 0.45 -1.59
N SER A 26 -3.05 1.02 -2.76
CA SER A 26 -2.55 2.39 -2.90
C SER A 26 -3.59 3.46 -2.62
N ILE A 27 -4.88 3.13 -2.63
CA ILE A 27 -5.97 4.04 -2.23
C ILE A 27 -5.77 4.56 -0.81
N PRO A 28 -5.70 3.72 0.24
CA PRO A 28 -5.48 4.20 1.61
C PRO A 28 -4.08 4.82 1.82
N TYR A 29 -3.10 4.45 1.02
CA TYR A 29 -1.81 5.15 1.02
C TYR A 29 -1.96 6.61 0.56
N GLY A 30 -2.69 6.84 -0.54
CA GLY A 30 -3.01 8.17 -1.05
C GLY A 30 -3.81 9.01 -0.04
N MET A 31 -4.75 8.41 0.69
CA MET A 31 -5.44 9.07 1.80
C MET A 31 -4.45 9.48 2.89
N THR A 32 -3.53 8.62 3.27
CA THR A 32 -2.57 8.85 4.35
C THR A 32 -1.62 10.01 4.01
N THR A 33 -1.05 9.99 2.81
CA THR A 33 -0.08 11.03 2.40
C THR A 33 -0.71 12.43 2.32
N ASN A 34 -2.02 12.52 2.10
CA ASN A 34 -2.70 13.80 1.94
C ASN A 34 -3.45 14.26 3.20
N TYR A 35 -4.01 13.36 3.99
CA TYR A 35 -4.97 13.71 5.03
C TYR A 35 -4.56 13.33 6.46
N VAL A 36 -3.46 12.61 6.69
CA VAL A 36 -3.09 12.16 8.04
C VAL A 36 -2.83 13.32 9.00
N ALA A 37 -2.27 14.43 8.51
CA ALA A 37 -2.06 15.61 9.32
C ALA A 37 -3.38 16.31 9.70
N MET A 38 -4.36 16.31 8.79
CA MET A 38 -5.70 16.85 9.05
C MET A 38 -6.45 15.96 10.03
N TYR A 39 -6.32 14.64 9.89
CA TYR A 39 -6.89 13.68 10.83
C TYR A 39 -6.34 13.86 12.25
N ALA A 40 -5.01 14.01 12.40
CA ALA A 40 -4.38 14.26 13.69
C ALA A 40 -4.94 15.52 14.36
N LYS A 41 -5.13 16.60 13.60
CA LYS A 41 -5.77 17.83 14.10
C LYS A 41 -7.22 17.62 14.49
N GLN A 42 -7.98 16.88 13.67
CA GLN A 42 -9.40 16.58 13.94
C GLN A 42 -9.57 15.84 15.27
N ILE A 43 -8.71 14.87 15.57
CA ILE A 43 -8.79 14.10 16.82
C ILE A 43 -8.10 14.78 18.00
N GLY A 44 -7.39 15.90 17.80
CA GLY A 44 -6.78 16.69 18.89
C GLY A 44 -5.38 16.23 19.32
N ILE A 45 -4.62 15.61 18.41
CA ILE A 45 -3.19 15.30 18.67
C ILE A 45 -2.37 16.60 18.62
N ASN A 46 -1.80 17.00 19.74
CA ASN A 46 -1.00 18.23 19.89
C ASN A 46 0.49 18.03 19.57
N ALA A 47 0.84 17.03 18.78
CA ALA A 47 2.22 16.77 18.35
C ALA A 47 2.45 17.30 16.92
N THR A 48 3.72 17.55 16.57
CA THR A 48 4.09 17.93 15.20
C THR A 48 3.81 16.77 14.25
N THR A 49 2.70 16.87 13.52
CA THR A 49 2.18 15.78 12.66
C THR A 49 3.13 15.40 11.53
N GLY A 50 4.04 16.30 11.14
CA GLY A 50 5.09 16.00 10.16
C GLY A 50 6.00 14.83 10.56
N PHE A 51 6.18 14.58 11.86
CA PHE A 51 6.92 13.40 12.34
C PHE A 51 6.28 12.08 11.97
N PHE A 52 4.97 12.04 11.62
CA PHE A 52 4.34 10.85 11.08
C PHE A 52 5.11 10.33 9.85
N PHE A 53 5.43 11.21 8.91
CA PHE A 53 6.17 10.83 7.71
C PHE A 53 7.63 10.47 8.00
N THR A 54 8.25 11.09 9.03
CA THR A 54 9.59 10.71 9.48
C THR A 54 9.61 9.28 10.02
N PHE A 55 8.67 8.91 10.90
CA PHE A 55 8.56 7.53 11.41
C PHE A 55 8.22 6.54 10.29
N MET A 56 7.34 6.92 9.37
CA MET A 56 7.02 6.11 8.21
C MET A 56 8.25 5.88 7.32
N ALA A 57 9.06 6.91 7.06
CA ALA A 57 10.31 6.81 6.31
C ALA A 57 11.34 5.91 7.01
N ILE A 58 11.47 6.01 8.33
CA ILE A 58 12.33 5.12 9.13
C ILE A 58 11.89 3.66 8.98
N GLY A 59 10.58 3.40 9.11
CA GLY A 59 10.02 2.07 8.89
C GLY A 59 10.31 1.51 7.50
N MET A 60 10.15 2.33 6.46
CA MET A 60 10.49 1.96 5.08
C MET A 60 11.98 1.63 4.91
N ALA A 61 12.87 2.46 5.49
CA ALA A 61 14.31 2.25 5.40
C ALA A 61 14.75 0.96 6.08
N ILE A 62 14.31 0.74 7.31
CA ILE A 62 14.62 -0.47 8.08
C ILE A 62 14.13 -1.73 7.36
N SER A 63 12.89 -1.71 6.89
CA SER A 63 12.28 -2.88 6.25
C SER A 63 12.97 -3.30 4.96
N ARG A 64 13.48 -2.36 4.17
CA ARG A 64 14.21 -2.64 2.92
C ARG A 64 15.49 -3.44 3.15
N ILE A 65 16.16 -3.25 4.28
CA ILE A 65 17.39 -3.98 4.61
C ILE A 65 17.11 -5.49 4.75
N PHE A 66 15.95 -5.84 5.31
CA PHE A 66 15.58 -7.23 5.57
C PHE A 66 14.79 -7.87 4.42
N SER A 67 13.90 -7.10 3.78
CA SER A 67 13.02 -7.64 2.74
C SER A 67 13.75 -8.06 1.47
N GLY A 68 14.81 -7.37 1.08
CA GLY A 68 15.59 -7.71 -0.10
C GLY A 68 16.08 -9.16 -0.08
N LYS A 69 16.68 -9.59 1.03
CA LYS A 69 17.17 -10.97 1.20
C LYS A 69 16.07 -12.04 1.09
N ILE A 70 14.84 -11.71 1.49
CA ILE A 70 13.68 -12.64 1.46
C ILE A 70 13.12 -12.71 0.04
N VAL A 71 13.05 -11.57 -0.64
CA VAL A 71 12.63 -11.47 -2.04
C VAL A 71 13.62 -12.23 -2.95
N ASP A 72 14.93 -12.08 -2.72
CA ASP A 72 15.98 -12.77 -3.48
C ASP A 72 15.89 -14.30 -3.32
N ARG A 73 15.36 -14.79 -2.21
CA ARG A 73 15.06 -16.22 -1.99
C ARG A 73 13.80 -16.72 -2.70
N GLY A 74 13.16 -15.91 -3.53
CA GLY A 74 11.96 -16.27 -4.27
C GLY A 74 10.65 -16.26 -3.46
N LYS A 75 10.65 -15.77 -2.21
CA LYS A 75 9.47 -15.74 -1.33
C LYS A 75 8.64 -14.45 -1.51
N ILE A 76 8.52 -13.96 -2.73
CA ILE A 76 7.90 -12.67 -3.07
C ILE A 76 6.44 -12.59 -2.58
N THR A 77 5.64 -13.62 -2.85
CA THR A 77 4.23 -13.64 -2.46
C THR A 77 4.03 -13.66 -0.95
N GLN A 78 4.92 -14.32 -0.22
CA GLN A 78 4.88 -14.35 1.26
C GLN A 78 5.21 -12.97 1.85
N VAL A 79 6.19 -12.28 1.28
CA VAL A 79 6.56 -10.91 1.68
C VAL A 79 5.40 -9.94 1.45
N ILE A 80 4.75 -10.01 0.29
CA ILE A 80 3.60 -9.16 -0.01
C ILE A 80 2.44 -9.47 0.94
N SER A 81 2.12 -10.74 1.17
CA SER A 81 1.06 -11.11 2.12
C SER A 81 1.35 -10.60 3.53
N ALA A 82 2.57 -10.78 4.03
CA ALA A 82 2.96 -10.26 5.35
C ALA A 82 2.81 -8.75 5.44
N GLY A 83 3.23 -8.02 4.39
CA GLY A 83 3.05 -6.57 4.29
C GLY A 83 1.58 -6.16 4.31
N LEU A 84 0.72 -6.88 3.56
CA LEU A 84 -0.73 -6.63 3.54
C LEU A 84 -1.36 -6.82 4.91
N TYR A 85 -1.05 -7.90 5.64
CA TYR A 85 -1.53 -8.10 7.02
C TYR A 85 -1.12 -6.94 7.93
N LEU A 86 0.14 -6.51 7.84
CA LEU A 86 0.65 -5.42 8.66
C LEU A 86 -0.05 -4.09 8.35
N VAL A 87 -0.30 -3.80 7.09
CA VAL A 87 -0.98 -2.58 6.65
C VAL A 87 -2.46 -2.58 7.03
N VAL A 88 -3.16 -3.72 6.91
CA VAL A 88 -4.55 -3.88 7.41
C VAL A 88 -4.61 -3.54 8.89
N PHE A 89 -3.75 -4.16 9.70
CA PHE A 89 -3.69 -3.91 11.13
C PHE A 89 -3.42 -2.44 11.44
N SER A 90 -2.48 -1.83 10.72
CA SER A 90 -2.10 -0.42 10.90
C SER A 90 -3.25 0.54 10.59
N PHE A 91 -4.00 0.32 9.51
CA PHE A 91 -5.14 1.17 9.18
C PHE A 91 -6.31 1.02 10.16
N PHE A 92 -6.54 -0.18 10.70
CA PHE A 92 -7.52 -0.34 11.79
C PHE A 92 -7.10 0.41 13.05
N LEU A 93 -5.83 0.34 13.43
CA LEU A 93 -5.31 1.12 14.56
C LEU A 93 -5.40 2.63 14.30
N LEU A 94 -5.10 3.07 13.08
CA LEU A 94 -5.21 4.48 12.72
C LEU A 94 -6.65 4.97 12.83
N SER A 95 -7.62 4.21 12.31
CA SER A 95 -9.04 4.52 12.47
C SER A 95 -9.46 4.52 13.95
N ALA A 96 -8.94 3.63 14.78
CA ALA A 96 -9.26 3.53 16.20
C ALA A 96 -8.69 4.67 17.05
N CYS A 97 -7.76 5.49 16.53
CA CYS A 97 -7.19 6.61 17.27
C CYS A 97 -8.25 7.61 17.78
N VAL A 98 -9.35 7.78 17.06
CA VAL A 98 -10.47 8.65 17.50
C VAL A 98 -11.09 8.19 18.82
N TYR A 99 -11.09 6.90 19.13
CA TYR A 99 -11.59 6.36 20.39
C TYR A 99 -10.49 6.39 21.48
N LEU A 100 -9.23 6.17 21.11
CA LEU A 100 -8.10 6.19 22.03
C LEU A 100 -7.85 7.58 22.62
N ILE A 101 -8.08 8.64 21.84
CA ILE A 101 -7.90 10.03 22.32
C ILE A 101 -8.81 10.36 23.50
N SER A 102 -10.05 9.84 23.49
CA SER A 102 -11.04 10.04 24.55
C SER A 102 -10.64 9.33 25.86
N TRP A 103 -9.82 8.27 25.76
CA TRP A 103 -9.32 7.55 26.91
C TRP A 103 -8.02 8.16 27.47
N ASN A 104 -7.02 8.36 26.60
CA ASN A 104 -5.75 8.97 27.01
C ASN A 104 -5.00 9.55 25.79
N ASN A 105 -4.77 10.87 25.82
CA ASN A 105 -4.09 11.59 24.74
C ASN A 105 -2.67 11.06 24.49
N MET A 106 -1.91 10.76 25.56
CA MET A 106 -0.53 10.26 25.43
C MET A 106 -0.50 8.89 24.74
N VAL A 107 -1.40 7.99 25.15
CA VAL A 107 -1.53 6.65 24.53
C VAL A 107 -1.91 6.79 23.06
N CYS A 108 -2.89 7.63 22.73
CA CYS A 108 -3.28 7.88 21.34
C CYS A 108 -2.12 8.40 20.50
N THR A 109 -1.35 9.35 21.02
CA THR A 109 -0.17 9.92 20.33
C THR A 109 0.89 8.86 20.06
N ILE A 110 1.20 8.01 21.05
CA ILE A 110 2.15 6.90 20.90
C ILE A 110 1.66 5.92 19.84
N VAL A 111 0.38 5.54 19.88
CA VAL A 111 -0.21 4.63 18.89
C VAL A 111 -0.17 5.25 17.49
N PHE A 112 -0.50 6.53 17.35
CA PHE A 112 -0.49 7.24 16.07
C PHE A 112 0.89 7.20 15.40
N PHE A 113 1.96 7.50 16.13
CA PHE A 113 3.32 7.44 15.58
C PHE A 113 3.83 6.01 15.40
N SER A 114 3.41 5.07 16.25
CA SER A 114 3.70 3.64 16.06
C SER A 114 3.06 3.12 14.78
N VAL A 115 1.84 3.53 14.46
CA VAL A 115 1.16 3.20 13.20
C VAL A 115 1.94 3.73 12.00
N ALA A 116 2.51 4.93 12.09
CA ALA A 116 3.36 5.46 11.02
C ALA A 116 4.55 4.54 10.74
N LEU A 117 5.24 4.08 11.79
CA LEU A 117 6.35 3.13 11.68
C LEU A 117 5.90 1.79 11.05
N LEU A 118 4.78 1.24 11.51
CA LEU A 118 4.22 -0.02 11.00
C LEU A 118 3.80 0.09 9.52
N LEU A 119 3.15 1.19 9.14
CA LEU A 119 2.82 1.48 7.74
C LEU A 119 4.09 1.58 6.89
N GLY A 120 5.12 2.25 7.43
CA GLY A 120 6.43 2.34 6.77
C GLY A 120 7.06 0.98 6.53
N VAL A 121 7.05 0.10 7.54
CA VAL A 121 7.54 -1.29 7.40
C VAL A 121 6.71 -2.04 6.36
N GLY A 122 5.39 -2.00 6.44
CA GLY A 122 4.50 -2.71 5.50
C GLY A 122 4.71 -2.27 4.05
N PHE A 123 4.62 -0.98 3.77
CA PHE A 123 4.86 -0.46 2.42
C PHE A 123 6.31 -0.65 1.97
N GLY A 124 7.27 -0.50 2.88
CA GLY A 124 8.69 -0.67 2.57
C GLY A 124 9.07 -2.07 2.10
N ILE A 125 8.43 -3.13 2.63
CA ILE A 125 8.63 -4.51 2.13
C ILE A 125 7.83 -4.79 0.86
N MET A 126 6.63 -4.21 0.73
CA MET A 126 5.75 -4.51 -0.40
C MET A 126 6.18 -3.85 -1.71
N PHE A 127 6.66 -2.59 -1.69
CA PHE A 127 7.02 -1.87 -2.92
C PHE A 127 8.04 -2.62 -3.78
N PRO A 128 9.20 -3.02 -3.27
CA PRO A 128 10.17 -3.77 -4.07
C PRO A 128 9.64 -5.16 -4.43
N ALA A 129 8.87 -5.80 -3.57
CA ALA A 129 8.31 -7.12 -3.82
C ALA A 129 7.28 -7.10 -4.96
N TYR A 130 6.38 -6.11 -5.00
CA TYR A 130 5.45 -5.95 -6.12
C TYR A 130 6.18 -5.65 -7.43
N ASN A 131 7.16 -4.73 -7.42
CA ASN A 131 7.94 -4.46 -8.62
C ASN A 131 8.63 -5.72 -9.15
N THR A 132 9.25 -6.51 -8.28
CA THR A 132 9.86 -7.79 -8.65
C THR A 132 8.83 -8.78 -9.18
N LEU A 133 7.64 -8.84 -8.58
CA LEU A 133 6.53 -9.69 -9.05
C LEU A 133 6.15 -9.34 -10.50
N PHE A 134 5.96 -8.05 -10.81
CA PHE A 134 5.63 -7.60 -12.16
C PHE A 134 6.76 -7.93 -13.15
N VAL A 135 8.00 -7.67 -12.80
CA VAL A 135 9.15 -7.96 -13.66
C VAL A 135 9.31 -9.47 -13.92
N ASN A 136 9.02 -10.30 -12.92
CA ASN A 136 9.09 -11.76 -13.08
C ASN A 136 7.97 -12.35 -13.95
N LEU A 137 6.86 -11.64 -14.13
CA LEU A 137 5.77 -12.02 -15.05
C LEU A 137 6.07 -11.61 -16.50
N ALA A 138 7.06 -10.74 -16.72
CA ALA A 138 7.36 -10.17 -18.03
C ALA A 138 8.58 -10.84 -18.69
N PRO A 139 8.54 -11.06 -20.02
CA PRO A 139 9.73 -11.40 -20.80
C PRO A 139 10.75 -10.24 -20.76
N ASN A 140 12.00 -10.54 -21.10
CA ASN A 140 13.09 -9.54 -21.04
C ASN A 140 12.78 -8.27 -21.86
N SER A 141 12.10 -8.42 -22.99
CA SER A 141 11.70 -7.32 -23.89
C SER A 141 10.60 -6.43 -23.32
N GLN A 142 9.85 -6.88 -22.29
CA GLN A 142 8.70 -6.17 -21.72
C GLN A 142 8.91 -5.75 -20.26
N ARG A 143 10.14 -5.75 -19.75
CA ARG A 143 10.43 -5.31 -18.37
C ARG A 143 10.03 -3.85 -18.11
N GLY A 144 10.24 -2.97 -19.10
CA GLY A 144 9.81 -1.58 -19.01
C GLY A 144 8.28 -1.47 -18.89
N THR A 145 7.54 -2.24 -19.68
CA THR A 145 6.08 -2.31 -19.61
C THR A 145 5.60 -2.85 -18.26
N ALA A 146 6.29 -3.83 -17.68
CA ALA A 146 5.97 -4.37 -16.36
C ALA A 146 6.10 -3.29 -15.27
N THR A 147 7.22 -2.56 -15.26
CA THR A 147 7.46 -1.47 -14.31
C THR A 147 6.47 -0.32 -14.52
N SER A 148 6.17 0.03 -15.78
CA SER A 148 5.15 1.05 -16.08
C SER A 148 3.76 0.64 -15.58
N THR A 149 3.36 -0.62 -15.77
CA THR A 149 2.07 -1.15 -15.26
C THR A 149 2.01 -1.10 -13.74
N TYR A 150 3.10 -1.46 -13.06
CA TYR A 150 3.24 -1.34 -11.62
C TYR A 150 3.04 0.10 -11.14
N LEU A 151 3.79 1.06 -11.72
CA LEU A 151 3.71 2.47 -11.35
C LEU A 151 2.34 3.07 -11.65
N THR A 152 1.76 2.77 -12.81
CA THR A 152 0.43 3.25 -13.18
C THR A 152 -0.64 2.76 -12.21
N SER A 153 -0.61 1.47 -11.81
CA SER A 153 -1.55 0.93 -10.82
C SER A 153 -1.43 1.65 -9.48
N TRP A 154 -0.20 1.95 -9.08
CA TRP A 154 0.11 2.68 -7.86
C TRP A 154 -0.42 4.13 -7.90
N ASP A 155 -0.08 4.88 -8.95
CA ASP A 155 -0.43 6.29 -9.09
C ASP A 155 -1.94 6.51 -9.23
N VAL A 156 -2.61 5.65 -10.00
CA VAL A 156 -4.08 5.68 -10.14
C VAL A 156 -4.75 5.44 -8.78
N GLY A 157 -4.27 4.47 -8.01
CA GLY A 157 -4.81 4.21 -6.68
C GLY A 157 -4.59 5.38 -5.71
N ILE A 158 -3.42 6.02 -5.72
CA ILE A 158 -3.16 7.24 -4.95
C ILE A 158 -4.16 8.34 -5.31
N GLY A 159 -4.36 8.60 -6.62
CA GLY A 159 -5.32 9.60 -7.09
C GLY A 159 -6.75 9.33 -6.64
N ILE A 160 -7.21 8.07 -6.74
CA ILE A 160 -8.51 7.65 -6.22
C ILE A 160 -8.57 7.88 -4.70
N GLY A 161 -7.49 7.56 -3.96
CA GLY A 161 -7.39 7.76 -2.52
C GLY A 161 -7.52 9.22 -2.09
N MET A 162 -6.90 10.13 -2.84
CA MET A 162 -7.03 11.58 -2.59
C MET A 162 -8.49 12.03 -2.73
N LEU A 163 -9.17 11.60 -3.79
CA LEU A 163 -10.58 11.97 -4.05
C LEU A 163 -11.53 11.34 -3.03
N THR A 164 -11.41 10.03 -2.80
CA THR A 164 -12.32 9.29 -1.91
C THR A 164 -12.09 9.66 -0.45
N GLY A 165 -10.85 9.86 -0.02
CA GLY A 165 -10.50 10.27 1.33
C GLY A 165 -11.04 11.67 1.65
N GLY A 166 -10.89 12.61 0.73
CA GLY A 166 -11.44 13.96 0.86
C GLY A 166 -12.97 13.96 0.92
N TYR A 167 -13.60 13.22 0.01
CA TYR A 167 -15.07 13.11 -0.03
C TYR A 167 -15.63 12.49 1.27
N ILE A 168 -15.07 11.38 1.75
CA ILE A 168 -15.54 10.73 2.98
C ILE A 168 -15.34 11.67 4.18
N ALA A 169 -14.23 12.39 4.23
CA ALA A 169 -13.97 13.33 5.32
C ALA A 169 -14.92 14.54 5.29
N GLU A 170 -15.38 14.98 4.13
CA GLU A 170 -16.33 16.08 3.97
C GLU A 170 -17.75 15.67 4.41
N VAL A 171 -18.20 14.47 3.99
CA VAL A 171 -19.55 13.99 4.34
C VAL A 171 -19.61 13.28 5.70
N SER A 172 -18.47 12.97 6.30
CA SER A 172 -18.37 12.23 7.55
C SER A 172 -17.12 12.67 8.36
N THR A 173 -16.16 11.76 8.55
CA THR A 173 -14.96 11.99 9.38
C THR A 173 -13.75 11.22 8.81
N PHE A 174 -12.53 11.66 9.15
CA PHE A 174 -11.31 10.99 8.69
C PHE A 174 -11.14 9.58 9.25
N ASP A 175 -11.58 9.30 10.48
CA ASP A 175 -11.53 7.94 11.05
C ASP A 175 -12.33 6.94 10.20
N LYS A 176 -13.47 7.36 9.66
CA LYS A 176 -14.26 6.53 8.74
C LYS A 176 -13.59 6.38 7.37
N ALA A 177 -12.87 7.41 6.89
CA ALA A 177 -12.06 7.29 5.70
C ALA A 177 -10.95 6.24 5.89
N TYR A 178 -10.28 6.22 7.05
CA TYR A 178 -9.27 5.20 7.35
C TYR A 178 -9.86 3.82 7.60
N LEU A 179 -11.07 3.72 8.18
CA LEU A 179 -11.80 2.45 8.27
C LEU A 179 -12.13 1.90 6.87
N PHE A 180 -12.58 2.74 5.97
CA PHE A 180 -12.80 2.38 4.56
C PHE A 180 -11.49 1.92 3.91
N GLY A 181 -10.38 2.63 4.15
CA GLY A 181 -9.05 2.23 3.69
C GLY A 181 -8.61 0.87 4.23
N ALA A 182 -8.88 0.57 5.50
CA ALA A 182 -8.63 -0.74 6.10
C ALA A 182 -9.44 -1.84 5.40
N CYS A 183 -10.73 -1.60 5.14
CA CYS A 183 -11.58 -2.55 4.40
C CYS A 183 -11.07 -2.80 2.97
N LEU A 184 -10.65 -1.75 2.25
CA LEU A 184 -10.04 -1.90 0.93
C LEU A 184 -8.76 -2.71 0.97
N THR A 185 -7.94 -2.53 2.00
CA THR A 185 -6.72 -3.32 2.17
C THR A 185 -7.02 -4.78 2.46
N ILE A 186 -8.09 -5.08 3.21
CA ILE A 186 -8.58 -6.47 3.39
C ILE A 186 -8.99 -7.06 2.05
N VAL A 187 -9.76 -6.33 1.24
CA VAL A 187 -10.16 -6.79 -0.10
C VAL A 187 -8.93 -7.06 -0.96
N SER A 188 -7.94 -6.14 -0.95
CA SER A 188 -6.66 -6.35 -1.64
C SER A 188 -5.95 -7.62 -1.15
N MET A 189 -5.89 -7.84 0.16
CA MET A 189 -5.23 -8.99 0.79
C MET A 189 -5.90 -10.32 0.39
N LEU A 190 -7.23 -10.38 0.47
CA LEU A 190 -7.99 -11.57 0.07
C LEU A 190 -7.84 -11.85 -1.44
N TYR A 191 -7.93 -10.81 -2.26
CA TYR A 191 -7.73 -10.91 -3.69
C TYR A 191 -6.29 -11.32 -4.05
N PHE A 192 -5.29 -10.77 -3.35
CA PHE A 192 -3.90 -11.14 -3.55
C PHE A 192 -3.67 -12.63 -3.26
N ASN A 193 -4.07 -13.09 -2.08
CA ASN A 193 -3.85 -14.47 -1.67
C ASN A 193 -4.69 -15.48 -2.48
N GLY A 194 -5.92 -15.11 -2.84
CA GLY A 194 -6.84 -16.01 -3.56
C GLY A 194 -6.61 -16.06 -5.08
N LYS A 195 -6.13 -14.99 -5.69
CA LYS A 195 -6.02 -14.90 -7.15
C LYS A 195 -4.64 -14.51 -7.65
N VAL A 196 -4.02 -13.48 -7.04
CA VAL A 196 -2.74 -12.94 -7.54
C VAL A 196 -1.59 -13.91 -7.29
N ALA A 197 -1.45 -14.43 -6.07
CA ALA A 197 -0.37 -15.35 -5.73
C ALA A 197 -0.43 -16.67 -6.53
N PRO A 198 -1.59 -17.33 -6.70
CA PRO A 198 -1.70 -18.49 -7.57
C PRO A 198 -1.40 -18.18 -9.04
N ASN A 199 -1.90 -17.04 -9.55
CA ASN A 199 -1.61 -16.58 -10.91
C ASN A 199 -0.11 -16.33 -11.13
N TYR A 200 0.55 -15.71 -10.14
CA TYR A 200 1.99 -15.50 -10.18
C TYR A 200 2.77 -16.81 -10.24
N HIS A 201 2.47 -17.75 -9.36
CA HIS A 201 3.17 -19.04 -9.33
C HIS A 201 2.99 -19.84 -10.63
N LYS A 202 1.83 -19.69 -11.30
CA LYS A 202 1.56 -20.35 -12.58
C LYS A 202 2.26 -19.70 -13.76
N ASN A 203 2.42 -18.37 -13.76
CA ASN A 203 2.85 -17.58 -14.92
C ASN A 203 4.23 -16.94 -14.77
N LYS A 204 4.91 -17.04 -13.61
CA LYS A 204 6.25 -16.48 -13.42
C LYS A 204 7.25 -17.12 -14.39
N LEU A 205 8.12 -16.31 -14.94
CA LEU A 205 9.16 -16.73 -15.87
C LEU A 205 10.50 -16.98 -15.18
N ARG A 206 10.60 -16.57 -13.87
CA ARG A 206 11.82 -16.65 -13.04
C ARG A 206 11.46 -16.95 -11.59
#